data_43442d7fd4049e390f27368fa53fa25e
#
_entry.id   43442d7fd4049e390f27368fa53fa25e
#
_cell.length_a   1.000
_cell.length_b   1.000
_cell.length_c   1.000
_cell.angle_alpha   90.00
_cell.angle_beta   90.00
_cell.angle_gamma   90.00
#
_symmetry.space_group_name_H-M   'P 1'
#
loop_
_entity.id
_entity.type
_entity.pdbx_description
1 polymer ?
#
loop_
_entity_poly.entity_id
_entity_poly.type
_entity_poly.pdbx_seq_one_letter_code
_entity_poly.pdbx_strand_id
1 'polypeptide(L)'
;MDTIELNDVNFDSEVKRSTQPVLVDFYATWCGPCRKQLPVMDEMAKDYSGKVRIGKMNVDDGKIKAAEFGISSIPALLVFQDGQVVERLVGLHSKSQLSQIIEKYL
;
A
#
# COMPACT_ATOMS: atom_id res chain seq x y z
N MET A 1 4.77 13.77 -4.96
CA MET A 1 3.52 13.47 -4.22
C MET A 1 3.85 12.64 -3.02
N ASP A 2 3.11 12.85 -1.95
CA ASP A 2 3.31 12.08 -0.74
C ASP A 2 2.46 10.80 -0.77
N THR A 3 2.83 9.86 0.11
CA THR A 3 2.04 8.65 0.31
C THR A 3 0.67 9.03 0.89
N ILE A 4 -0.39 8.46 0.34
CA ILE A 4 -1.76 8.76 0.77
C ILE A 4 -2.04 8.06 2.10
N GLU A 5 -2.47 8.81 3.11
CA GLU A 5 -2.89 8.21 4.38
C GLU A 5 -4.32 7.68 4.23
N LEU A 6 -4.45 6.35 4.30
CA LEU A 6 -5.73 5.67 4.14
C LEU A 6 -6.36 5.32 5.50
N ASN A 7 -7.68 5.22 5.51
CA ASN A 7 -8.46 4.79 6.66
C ASN A 7 -9.72 4.07 6.16
N ASP A 8 -10.56 3.59 7.08
CA ASP A 8 -11.77 2.86 6.70
C ASP A 8 -12.76 3.74 5.92
N VAL A 9 -12.69 5.06 6.08
CA VAL A 9 -13.63 6.00 5.43
C VAL A 9 -13.23 6.28 3.98
N ASN A 10 -11.93 6.55 3.73
CA ASN A 10 -11.48 6.98 2.40
C ASN A 10 -10.96 5.85 1.51
N PHE A 11 -10.86 4.62 2.03
CA PHE A 11 -10.23 3.51 1.30
C PHE A 11 -10.92 3.25 -0.04
N ASP A 12 -12.24 3.14 -0.04
CA ASP A 12 -12.97 2.79 -1.26
C ASP A 12 -12.81 3.86 -2.34
N SER A 13 -12.89 5.13 -1.97
CA SER A 13 -12.74 6.21 -2.95
C SER A 13 -11.30 6.32 -3.47
N GLU A 14 -10.30 6.13 -2.61
CA GLU A 14 -8.90 6.30 -2.99
C GLU A 14 -8.32 5.07 -3.68
N VAL A 15 -8.77 3.88 -3.32
CA VAL A 15 -8.20 2.62 -3.78
C VAL A 15 -9.11 1.88 -4.75
N LYS A 16 -10.34 1.57 -4.32
CA LYS A 16 -11.23 0.72 -5.13
C LYS A 16 -11.72 1.42 -6.40
N ARG A 17 -11.88 2.74 -6.36
CA ARG A 17 -12.33 3.54 -7.50
C ARG A 17 -11.19 4.14 -8.31
N SER A 18 -9.95 3.84 -7.95
CA SER A 18 -8.80 4.39 -8.66
C SER A 18 -8.71 3.82 -10.07
N THR A 19 -8.43 4.69 -11.03
CA THR A 19 -8.14 4.27 -12.41
C THR A 19 -6.69 3.89 -12.62
N GLN A 20 -5.84 4.17 -11.63
CA GLN A 20 -4.42 3.79 -11.63
C GLN A 20 -4.23 2.60 -10.71
N PRO A 21 -3.16 1.79 -10.93
CA PRO A 21 -2.78 0.80 -9.92
C PRO A 21 -2.49 1.48 -8.59
N VAL A 22 -2.79 0.80 -7.49
CA VAL A 22 -2.55 1.32 -6.14
C VAL A 22 -1.75 0.30 -5.35
N LEU A 23 -0.66 0.76 -4.74
CA LEU A 23 0.14 -0.04 -3.82
C LEU A 23 -0.17 0.45 -2.40
N VAL A 24 -0.65 -0.44 -1.55
CA VAL A 24 -1.03 -0.10 -0.17
C VAL A 24 -0.12 -0.82 0.81
N ASP A 25 0.49 -0.06 1.72
CA ASP A 25 1.31 -0.57 2.82
C ASP A 25 0.46 -0.59 4.10
N PHE A 26 0.14 -1.79 4.57
CA PHE A 26 -0.55 -1.97 5.85
C PHE A 26 0.51 -2.06 6.95
N TYR A 27 0.45 -1.15 7.91
CA TYR A 27 1.49 -0.97 8.92
C TYR A 27 0.91 -0.69 10.30
N ALA A 28 1.78 -0.68 11.30
CA ALA A 28 1.46 -0.16 12.64
C ALA A 28 2.68 0.61 13.15
N THR A 29 2.42 1.58 14.03
CA THR A 29 3.50 2.44 14.56
C THR A 29 4.47 1.69 15.47
N TRP A 30 4.00 0.61 16.11
CA TRP A 30 4.81 -0.22 17.00
C TRP A 30 5.64 -1.27 16.26
N CYS A 31 5.50 -1.38 14.97
CA CYS A 31 6.14 -2.42 14.15
C CYS A 31 7.48 -1.91 13.61
N GLY A 32 8.59 -2.54 14.00
CA GLY A 32 9.93 -2.14 13.56
C GLY A 32 10.15 -2.19 12.06
N PRO A 33 9.89 -3.34 11.40
CA PRO A 33 10.04 -3.42 9.93
C PRO A 33 9.12 -2.45 9.18
N CYS A 34 7.93 -2.16 9.73
CA CYS A 34 7.02 -1.20 9.13
C CYS A 34 7.64 0.18 9.05
N ARG A 35 8.39 0.59 10.09
CA ARG A 35 9.06 1.89 10.10
C ARG A 35 10.13 2.00 9.01
N LYS A 36 10.75 0.89 8.64
CA LYS A 36 11.71 0.85 7.54
C LYS A 36 11.02 0.85 6.18
N GLN A 37 9.83 0.30 6.10
CA GLN A 37 9.06 0.24 4.85
C GLN A 37 8.52 1.62 4.47
N LEU A 38 8.10 2.44 5.42
CA LEU A 38 7.46 3.73 5.14
C LEU A 38 8.31 4.67 4.28
N PRO A 39 9.61 4.87 4.55
CA PRO A 39 10.43 5.72 3.68
C PRO A 39 10.51 5.21 2.24
N VAL A 40 10.50 3.90 2.04
CA VAL A 40 10.50 3.29 0.70
C VAL A 40 9.21 3.67 -0.03
N MET A 41 8.07 3.65 0.67
CA MET A 41 6.79 4.03 0.10
C MET A 41 6.78 5.50 -0.32
N ASP A 42 7.36 6.38 0.50
CA ASP A 42 7.45 7.81 0.18
C ASP A 42 8.30 8.05 -1.07
N GLU A 43 9.40 7.31 -1.23
CA GLU A 43 10.20 7.39 -2.45
C GLU A 43 9.42 6.93 -3.67
N MET A 44 8.68 5.83 -3.54
CA MET A 44 7.87 5.32 -4.62
C MET A 44 6.74 6.29 -5.00
N ALA A 45 6.14 6.96 -4.01
CA ALA A 45 5.11 7.95 -4.28
C ALA A 45 5.64 9.08 -5.16
N LYS A 46 6.89 9.48 -4.97
CA LYS A 46 7.53 10.51 -5.81
C LYS A 46 7.86 9.98 -7.19
N ASP A 47 8.47 8.79 -7.25
CA ASP A 47 8.95 8.23 -8.52
C ASP A 47 7.82 7.85 -9.45
N TYR A 48 6.70 7.40 -8.92
CA TYR A 48 5.56 6.92 -9.71
C TYR A 48 4.38 7.91 -9.73
N SER A 49 4.62 9.16 -9.34
CA SER A 49 3.59 10.21 -9.36
C SER A 49 2.92 10.27 -10.74
N GLY A 50 1.59 10.21 -10.77
CA GLY A 50 0.81 10.21 -12.00
C GLY A 50 0.67 8.85 -12.68
N LYS A 51 1.36 7.81 -12.20
CA LYS A 51 1.30 6.47 -12.79
C LYS A 51 0.72 5.44 -11.83
N VAL A 52 1.13 5.49 -10.57
CA VAL A 52 0.69 4.57 -9.52
C VAL A 52 0.38 5.38 -8.27
N ARG A 53 -0.71 5.05 -7.61
CA ARG A 53 -1.00 5.61 -6.30
C ARG A 53 -0.30 4.79 -5.23
N ILE A 54 0.32 5.47 -4.28
CA ILE A 54 0.97 4.83 -3.14
C ILE A 54 0.22 5.26 -1.89
N GLY A 55 -0.30 4.29 -1.16
CA GLY A 55 -1.03 4.52 0.07
C GLY A 55 -0.48 3.76 1.25
N LYS A 56 -0.80 4.21 2.44
CA LYS A 56 -0.47 3.52 3.68
C LYS A 56 -1.69 3.49 4.59
N MET A 57 -1.86 2.39 5.32
CA MET A 57 -2.99 2.17 6.21
C MET A 57 -2.51 1.63 7.53
N ASN A 58 -2.72 2.40 8.59
CA ASN A 58 -2.43 1.95 9.95
C ASN A 58 -3.52 0.93 10.34
N VAL A 59 -3.12 -0.32 10.60
CA VAL A 59 -4.09 -1.38 10.91
C VAL A 59 -4.84 -1.17 12.22
N ASP A 60 -4.29 -0.37 13.12
CA ASP A 60 -4.98 -0.04 14.38
C ASP A 60 -6.11 0.95 14.15
N ASP A 61 -6.01 1.80 13.14
CA ASP A 61 -7.05 2.75 12.75
C ASP A 61 -7.99 2.19 11.69
N GLY A 62 -7.47 1.32 10.81
CA GLY A 62 -8.21 0.74 9.71
C GLY A 62 -8.57 -0.72 9.95
N LYS A 63 -9.20 -1.03 11.07
CA LYS A 63 -9.50 -2.41 11.47
C LYS A 63 -10.46 -3.11 10.53
N ILE A 64 -11.42 -2.39 9.97
CA ILE A 64 -12.42 -2.97 9.05
C ILE A 64 -11.74 -3.43 7.77
N LYS A 65 -10.93 -2.56 7.16
CA LYS A 65 -10.24 -2.88 5.91
C LYS A 65 -9.14 -3.91 6.12
N ALA A 66 -8.40 -3.84 7.24
CA ALA A 66 -7.41 -4.85 7.56
C ALA A 66 -8.04 -6.23 7.67
N ALA A 67 -9.21 -6.33 8.29
CA ALA A 67 -9.95 -7.59 8.40
C ALA A 67 -10.49 -8.03 7.03
N GLU A 68 -11.02 -7.09 6.25
CA GLU A 68 -11.54 -7.38 4.91
C GLU A 68 -10.49 -8.04 4.01
N PHE A 69 -9.25 -7.58 4.08
CA PHE A 69 -8.17 -8.09 3.24
C PHE A 69 -7.31 -9.17 3.94
N GLY A 70 -7.73 -9.62 5.12
CA GLY A 70 -7.06 -10.70 5.81
C GLY A 70 -5.64 -10.38 6.26
N ILE A 71 -5.41 -9.14 6.71
CA ILE A 71 -4.08 -8.70 7.14
C ILE A 71 -3.80 -9.28 8.53
N SER A 72 -2.89 -10.25 8.59
CA SER A 72 -2.51 -10.91 9.84
C SER A 72 -1.06 -10.68 10.22
N SER A 73 -0.21 -10.31 9.28
CA SER A 73 1.21 -10.01 9.50
C SER A 73 1.55 -8.70 8.82
N ILE A 74 2.36 -7.87 9.46
CA ILE A 74 2.74 -6.56 8.94
C ILE A 74 4.26 -6.40 8.93
N PRO A 75 4.83 -5.62 7.99
CA PRO A 75 4.12 -4.90 6.94
C PRO A 75 3.54 -5.87 5.92
N ALA A 76 2.36 -5.53 5.40
CA ALA A 76 1.74 -6.26 4.31
C ALA A 76 1.48 -5.27 3.18
N LEU A 77 1.89 -5.65 1.97
CA LEU A 77 1.82 -4.79 0.80
C LEU A 77 0.87 -5.43 -0.21
N LEU A 78 -0.18 -4.71 -0.57
CA LEU A 78 -1.15 -5.18 -1.56
C LEU A 78 -1.13 -4.25 -2.76
N VAL A 79 -1.13 -4.84 -3.96
CA VAL A 79 -1.33 -4.09 -5.20
C VAL A 79 -2.77 -4.29 -5.65
N PHE A 80 -3.45 -3.18 -5.92
CA PHE A 80 -4.82 -3.16 -6.42
C PHE A 80 -4.82 -2.67 -7.86
N GLN A 81 -5.61 -3.32 -8.70
CA GLN A 81 -5.89 -2.86 -10.05
C GLN A 81 -7.38 -3.02 -10.31
N ASP A 82 -8.01 -1.93 -10.72
CA ASP A 82 -9.46 -1.89 -10.96
C ASP A 82 -10.26 -2.38 -9.74
N GLY A 83 -9.78 -2.02 -8.54
CA GLY A 83 -10.43 -2.37 -7.29
C GLY A 83 -10.16 -3.77 -6.77
N GLN A 84 -9.35 -4.56 -7.48
CA GLN A 84 -9.07 -5.96 -7.12
C GLN A 84 -7.63 -6.11 -6.65
N VAL A 85 -7.41 -6.97 -5.66
CA VAL A 85 -6.05 -7.32 -5.22
C VAL A 85 -5.41 -8.21 -6.28
N VAL A 86 -4.29 -7.76 -6.84
CA VAL A 86 -3.54 -8.50 -7.86
C VAL A 86 -2.19 -9.01 -7.37
N GLU A 87 -1.66 -8.42 -6.28
CA GLU A 87 -0.43 -8.90 -5.62
C GLU A 87 -0.59 -8.77 -4.13
N ARG A 88 0.00 -9.71 -3.40
CA ARG A 88 0.00 -9.72 -1.93
C ARG A 88 1.39 -10.10 -1.46
N LEU A 89 2.04 -9.19 -0.72
CA LEU A 89 3.40 -9.38 -0.21
C LEU A 89 3.39 -9.18 1.30
N VAL A 90 4.17 -9.97 2.01
CA VAL A 90 4.30 -9.86 3.47
C VAL A 90 5.77 -9.65 3.81
N GLY A 91 6.02 -8.73 4.73
CA GLY A 91 7.37 -8.40 5.19
C GLY A 91 7.99 -7.24 4.42
N LEU A 92 9.18 -6.86 4.85
CA LEU A 92 9.91 -5.73 4.29
C LEU A 92 10.37 -6.02 2.86
N HIS A 93 10.06 -5.10 1.96
CA HIS A 93 10.48 -5.18 0.55
C HIS A 93 11.20 -3.92 0.14
N SER A 94 12.28 -4.08 -0.62
CA SER A 94 13.06 -2.95 -1.13
C SER A 94 12.30 -2.23 -2.25
N LYS A 95 12.71 -0.99 -2.50
CA LYS A 95 12.16 -0.21 -3.62
C LYS A 95 12.34 -0.96 -4.94
N SER A 96 13.51 -1.59 -5.15
CA SER A 96 13.79 -2.36 -6.36
C SER A 96 12.81 -3.51 -6.54
N GLN A 97 12.53 -4.26 -5.48
CA GLN A 97 11.58 -5.37 -5.53
C GLN A 97 10.16 -4.87 -5.85
N LEU A 98 9.73 -3.79 -5.19
CA LEU A 98 8.40 -3.22 -5.41
C LEU A 98 8.27 -2.64 -6.80
N SER A 99 9.32 -1.98 -7.32
CA SER A 99 9.31 -1.43 -8.68
C SER A 99 9.14 -2.53 -9.71
N GLN A 100 9.83 -3.65 -9.57
CA GLN A 100 9.68 -4.79 -10.49
C GLN A 100 8.25 -5.31 -10.52
N ILE A 101 7.59 -5.35 -9.35
CA ILE A 101 6.21 -5.82 -9.25
C ILE A 101 5.25 -4.82 -9.90
N ILE A 102 5.40 -3.55 -9.55
CA ILE A 102 4.53 -2.47 -10.05
C ILE A 102 4.62 -2.33 -11.57
N GLU A 103 5.81 -2.50 -12.15
CA GLU A 103 6.00 -2.36 -13.60
C GLU A 103 5.13 -3.32 -14.41
N LYS A 104 4.69 -4.43 -13.82
CA LYS A 104 3.78 -5.36 -14.50
C LYS A 104 2.41 -4.77 -14.78
N TYR A 105 2.03 -3.71 -14.06
CA TYR A 105 0.69 -3.13 -14.10
C TYR A 105 0.65 -1.74 -14.72
N LEU A 106 1.75 -1.29 -15.27
CA LEU A 106 1.84 0.02 -15.93
C LEU A 106 1.47 -0.04 -17.42
#